data_f00f13fe6b1cd92ec6ea039c7c93d672
#
_entry.id   f00f13fe6b1cd92ec6ea039c7c93d672
#
_cell.length_a   1.000
_cell.length_b   1.000
_cell.length_c   1.000
_cell.angle_alpha   90.00
_cell.angle_beta   90.00
_cell.angle_gamma   90.00
#
_symmetry.space_group_name_H-M   'P 1'
#
loop_
_entity.id
_entity.type
_entity.pdbx_description
1 polymer ?
#
loop_
_entity_poly.entity_id
_entity_poly.type
_entity_poly.pdbx_seq_one_letter_code
_entity_poly.pdbx_strand_id
1 'polypeptide(L)'
;MKFHDQVDRIDASKSCLAGSAFDDVDLSGSKFHNVNMSGWKVSNANFSGMVVKDANLSGMTVTDANLSGVAISECRLHGMTIDGIDVGAMLALWKEHKA
;
A
#
# COMPACT_ATOMS: atom_id res chain seq x y z
N MET A 1 2.03 -1.81 23.39
CA MET A 1 0.63 -2.22 23.23
C MET A 1 0.59 -3.41 22.26
N LYS A 2 -0.06 -4.49 22.63
CA LYS A 2 -0.20 -5.67 21.80
C LYS A 2 -1.66 -6.07 21.70
N PHE A 3 -2.10 -6.35 20.48
CA PHE A 3 -3.41 -6.93 20.22
C PHE A 3 -3.18 -8.33 19.69
N HIS A 4 -3.72 -9.33 20.36
CA HIS A 4 -3.51 -10.75 20.03
C HIS A 4 -4.84 -11.49 20.13
N ASP A 5 -5.19 -12.25 19.08
CA ASP A 5 -6.44 -13.00 19.02
C ASP A 5 -7.68 -12.16 19.34
N GLN A 6 -7.72 -10.93 18.85
CA GLN A 6 -8.80 -10.00 19.12
C GLN A 6 -9.49 -9.57 17.83
N VAL A 7 -10.79 -9.29 17.94
CA VAL A 7 -11.56 -8.67 16.88
C VAL A 7 -11.96 -7.28 17.37
N ASP A 8 -11.17 -6.29 16.97
CA ASP A 8 -11.36 -4.90 17.41
C ASP A 8 -11.18 -3.94 16.26
N ARG A 9 -11.75 -2.78 16.40
CA ARG A 9 -11.47 -1.66 15.52
C ARG A 9 -10.52 -0.71 16.22
N ILE A 10 -9.51 -0.26 15.49
CA ILE A 10 -8.56 0.70 16.01
C ILE A 10 -8.78 2.00 15.27
N ASP A 11 -9.02 3.07 16.02
CA ASP A 11 -9.07 4.43 15.50
C ASP A 11 -7.84 5.16 16.03
N ALA A 12 -6.87 5.41 15.15
CA ALA A 12 -5.67 6.14 15.49
C ALA A 12 -5.64 7.41 14.65
N SER A 13 -5.68 8.55 15.31
CA SER A 13 -5.62 9.83 14.61
C SER A 13 -4.62 10.74 15.30
N LYS A 14 -3.98 11.61 14.51
CA LYS A 14 -2.98 12.55 15.01
C LYS A 14 -1.93 11.88 15.88
N SER A 15 -1.54 10.68 15.50
CA SER A 15 -0.66 9.82 16.29
C SER A 15 0.58 9.43 15.50
N CYS A 16 1.64 9.09 16.21
CA CYS A 16 2.85 8.56 15.61
C CYS A 16 2.93 7.08 15.98
N LEU A 17 2.80 6.22 14.97
CA LEU A 17 2.87 4.77 15.13
C LEU A 17 4.09 4.21 14.39
N ALA A 18 5.10 5.03 14.17
CA ALA A 18 6.31 4.62 13.47
C ALA A 18 6.95 3.42 14.18
N GLY A 19 7.44 2.48 13.40
CA GLY A 19 8.05 1.26 13.93
C GLY A 19 7.06 0.18 14.35
N SER A 20 5.75 0.42 14.18
CA SER A 20 4.75 -0.59 14.50
C SER A 20 4.81 -1.76 13.52
N ALA A 21 4.45 -2.94 13.99
CA ALA A 21 4.41 -4.15 13.19
C ALA A 21 3.00 -4.74 13.20
N PHE A 22 2.54 -5.14 12.02
CA PHE A 22 1.28 -5.86 11.86
C PHE A 22 1.63 -7.21 11.25
N ASP A 23 1.39 -8.27 11.99
CA ASP A 23 1.71 -9.62 11.57
C ASP A 23 0.51 -10.52 11.80
N ASP A 24 0.14 -11.27 10.78
CA ASP A 24 -1.00 -12.18 10.83
C ASP A 24 -2.29 -11.47 11.25
N VAL A 25 -2.54 -10.29 10.64
CA VAL A 25 -3.65 -9.41 11.00
C VAL A 25 -4.57 -9.24 9.79
N ASP A 26 -5.87 -9.24 10.03
CA ASP A 26 -6.86 -8.92 9.01
C ASP A 26 -7.19 -7.43 9.09
N LEU A 27 -6.77 -6.68 8.06
CA LEU A 27 -7.04 -5.25 7.94
C LEU A 27 -8.02 -4.96 6.80
N SER A 28 -8.75 -5.95 6.34
CA SER A 28 -9.70 -5.73 5.24
C SER A 28 -10.75 -4.69 5.63
N GLY A 29 -11.10 -3.81 4.70
CA GLY A 29 -12.03 -2.72 4.95
C GLY A 29 -11.46 -1.54 5.72
N SER A 30 -10.18 -1.58 6.10
CA SER A 30 -9.54 -0.46 6.79
C SER A 30 -9.33 0.70 5.83
N LYS A 31 -9.30 1.90 6.38
CA LYS A 31 -9.05 3.14 5.62
C LYS A 31 -7.80 3.81 6.13
N PHE A 32 -6.93 4.17 5.19
CA PHE A 32 -5.73 4.95 5.50
C PHE A 32 -5.84 6.27 4.76
N HIS A 33 -5.85 7.36 5.49
CA HIS A 33 -6.00 8.70 4.93
C HIS A 33 -4.96 9.63 5.54
N ASN A 34 -4.24 10.34 4.69
CA ASN A 34 -3.23 11.31 5.10
C ASN A 34 -2.18 10.67 6.02
N VAL A 35 -1.70 9.50 5.62
CA VAL A 35 -0.79 8.68 6.40
C VAL A 35 0.57 8.66 5.71
N ASN A 36 1.63 8.69 6.50
CA ASN A 36 2.99 8.51 5.99
C ASN A 36 3.38 7.04 6.14
N MET A 37 3.49 6.35 5.02
CA MET A 37 3.86 4.93 4.96
C MET A 37 5.20 4.72 4.28
N SER A 38 6.05 5.75 4.25
CA SER A 38 7.35 5.63 3.60
C SER A 38 8.19 4.56 4.30
N GLY A 39 8.85 3.74 3.50
CA GLY A 39 9.70 2.68 4.03
C GLY A 39 8.98 1.45 4.56
N TRP A 40 7.67 1.37 4.41
CA TRP A 40 6.92 0.20 4.81
C TRP A 40 7.36 -1.04 4.03
N LYS A 41 7.38 -2.16 4.72
CA LYS A 41 7.55 -3.47 4.10
C LYS A 41 6.25 -4.23 4.23
N VAL A 42 5.73 -4.69 3.13
CA VAL A 42 4.50 -5.49 3.11
C VAL A 42 4.81 -6.81 2.44
N SER A 43 4.57 -7.89 3.14
CA SER A 43 4.78 -9.23 2.61
C SER A 43 3.64 -10.14 3.02
N ASN A 44 3.32 -11.07 2.15
CA ASN A 44 2.31 -12.10 2.41
C ASN A 44 0.97 -11.50 2.85
N ALA A 45 0.54 -10.42 2.19
CA ALA A 45 -0.65 -9.66 2.57
C ALA A 45 -1.75 -9.75 1.52
N ASN A 46 -2.98 -9.54 1.96
CA ASN A 46 -4.13 -9.43 1.10
C ASN A 46 -4.64 -7.98 1.15
N PHE A 47 -4.59 -7.30 0.02
CA PHE A 47 -5.02 -5.90 -0.10
C PHE A 47 -6.38 -5.73 -0.75
N SER A 48 -7.13 -6.80 -0.96
CA SER A 48 -8.41 -6.67 -1.64
C SER A 48 -9.35 -5.73 -0.89
N GLY A 49 -9.96 -4.81 -1.61
CA GLY A 49 -10.91 -3.85 -1.04
C GLY A 49 -10.31 -2.72 -0.21
N MET A 50 -8.99 -2.68 -0.05
CA MET A 50 -8.36 -1.60 0.72
C MET A 50 -8.39 -0.28 -0.05
N VAL A 51 -8.66 0.81 0.65
CA VAL A 51 -8.59 2.16 0.10
C VAL A 51 -7.47 2.92 0.81
N VAL A 52 -6.51 3.42 0.03
CA VAL A 52 -5.40 4.23 0.52
C VAL A 52 -5.46 5.58 -0.20
N LYS A 53 -5.63 6.67 0.52
CA LYS A 53 -5.72 8.02 -0.01
C LYS A 53 -4.76 8.94 0.69
N ASP A 54 -4.20 9.89 -0.07
CA ASP A 54 -3.37 10.95 0.47
C ASP A 54 -2.26 10.41 1.36
N ALA A 55 -1.66 9.30 0.95
CA ALA A 55 -0.62 8.64 1.71
C ALA A 55 0.74 8.79 1.01
N ASN A 56 1.79 8.80 1.79
CA ASN A 56 3.15 8.75 1.28
C ASN A 56 3.64 7.30 1.38
N LEU A 57 3.82 6.67 0.23
CA LEU A 57 4.26 5.28 0.14
C LEU A 57 5.68 5.17 -0.44
N SER A 58 6.43 6.27 -0.48
CA SER A 58 7.77 6.24 -1.09
C SER A 58 8.68 5.27 -0.35
N GLY A 59 9.44 4.49 -1.11
CA GLY A 59 10.31 3.47 -0.54
C GLY A 59 9.61 2.22 -0.03
N MET A 60 8.30 2.12 -0.20
CA MET A 60 7.55 0.93 0.23
C MET A 60 7.94 -0.27 -0.62
N THR A 61 8.08 -1.42 0.03
CA THR A 61 8.30 -2.69 -0.64
C THR A 61 7.09 -3.60 -0.41
N VAL A 62 6.55 -4.15 -1.48
CA VAL A 62 5.43 -5.10 -1.41
C VAL A 62 5.86 -6.38 -2.09
N THR A 63 5.84 -7.50 -1.36
CA THR A 63 6.18 -8.82 -1.88
C THR A 63 5.18 -9.84 -1.39
N ASP A 64 4.98 -10.88 -2.18
CA ASP A 64 4.13 -12.01 -1.81
C ASP A 64 2.73 -11.57 -1.36
N ALA A 65 2.20 -10.54 -1.99
CA ALA A 65 0.88 -9.99 -1.66
C ALA A 65 -0.12 -10.29 -2.76
N ASN A 66 -1.39 -10.35 -2.38
CA ASN A 66 -2.48 -10.43 -3.34
C ASN A 66 -2.90 -9.01 -3.71
N LEU A 67 -2.62 -8.61 -4.94
CA LEU A 67 -2.94 -7.28 -5.46
C LEU A 67 -4.06 -7.33 -6.50
N SER A 68 -4.81 -8.42 -6.58
CA SER A 68 -5.90 -8.53 -7.54
C SER A 68 -6.92 -7.43 -7.32
N GLY A 69 -7.27 -6.73 -8.39
CA GLY A 69 -8.24 -5.66 -8.32
C GLY A 69 -7.75 -4.34 -7.74
N VAL A 70 -6.45 -4.25 -7.39
CA VAL A 70 -5.88 -2.98 -6.91
C VAL A 70 -5.82 -2.00 -8.06
N ALA A 71 -6.31 -0.78 -7.84
CA ALA A 71 -6.23 0.31 -8.80
C ALA A 71 -5.36 1.42 -8.22
N ILE A 72 -4.42 1.90 -9.03
CA ILE A 72 -3.53 3.00 -8.66
C ILE A 72 -3.80 4.13 -9.64
N SER A 73 -4.23 5.27 -9.13
CA SER A 73 -4.55 6.43 -9.96
C SER A 73 -4.13 7.72 -9.27
N GLU A 74 -3.85 8.74 -10.07
CA GLU A 74 -3.52 10.08 -9.57
C GLU A 74 -2.37 10.07 -8.58
N CYS A 75 -1.38 9.21 -8.83
CA CYS A 75 -0.22 9.05 -7.96
C CYS A 75 1.06 9.50 -8.65
N ARG A 76 2.06 9.85 -7.84
CA ARG A 76 3.42 10.05 -8.34
C ARG A 76 4.06 8.67 -8.47
N LEU A 77 4.52 8.34 -9.66
CA LEU A 77 5.03 7.01 -9.95
C LEU A 77 6.54 7.01 -10.25
N HIS A 78 7.20 8.12 -9.99
CA HIS A 78 8.63 8.22 -10.24
C HIS A 78 9.40 7.19 -9.40
N GLY A 79 10.17 6.36 -10.07
CA GLY A 79 10.96 5.32 -9.40
C GLY A 79 10.18 4.08 -8.98
N MET A 80 8.87 4.05 -9.20
CA MET A 80 8.09 2.85 -8.90
C MET A 80 8.39 1.75 -9.90
N THR A 81 8.56 0.53 -9.40
CA THR A 81 8.78 -0.63 -10.25
C THR A 81 7.80 -1.75 -9.90
N ILE A 82 7.47 -2.55 -10.91
CA ILE A 82 6.74 -3.80 -10.72
C ILE A 82 7.59 -4.89 -11.36
N ASP A 83 7.99 -5.87 -10.56
CA ASP A 83 8.92 -6.93 -11.00
C ASP A 83 10.17 -6.37 -11.66
N GLY A 84 10.70 -5.28 -11.09
CA GLY A 84 11.89 -4.61 -11.59
C GLY A 84 11.70 -3.74 -12.81
N ILE A 85 10.48 -3.62 -13.33
CA ILE A 85 10.20 -2.83 -14.53
C ILE A 85 9.67 -1.47 -14.11
N ASP A 86 10.24 -0.40 -14.66
CA ASP A 86 9.82 0.97 -14.37
C ASP A 86 8.37 1.20 -14.83
N VAL A 87 7.51 1.56 -13.90
CA VAL A 87 6.08 1.75 -14.18
C VAL A 87 5.86 2.94 -15.11
N GLY A 88 6.61 4.02 -14.93
CA GLY A 88 6.51 5.18 -15.81
C GLY A 88 6.80 4.82 -17.26
N ALA A 89 7.82 4.00 -17.49
CA ALA A 89 8.17 3.53 -18.84
C ALA A 89 7.07 2.64 -19.42
N MET A 90 6.48 1.75 -18.60
CA MET A 90 5.39 0.91 -19.05
C MET A 90 4.17 1.75 -19.48
N LEU A 91 3.84 2.77 -18.70
CA LEU A 91 2.70 3.63 -19.01
C LEU A 91 2.94 4.47 -20.27
N ALA A 92 4.16 4.95 -20.44
CA ALA A 92 4.53 5.70 -21.64
C ALA A 92 4.41 4.81 -22.88
N LEU A 93 4.89 3.58 -22.80
CA LEU A 93 4.79 2.63 -23.89
C LEU A 93 3.33 2.30 -24.23
N TRP A 94 2.51 2.12 -23.21
CA TRP A 94 1.09 1.87 -23.41
C TRP A 94 0.41 3.01 -24.16
N LYS A 95 0.67 4.27 -23.75
CA LYS A 95 0.09 5.44 -24.39
C LYS A 95 0.56 5.59 -25.83
N GLU A 96 1.82 5.25 -26.09
CA GLU A 96 2.41 5.32 -27.43
C GLU A 96 1.74 4.34 -28.40
N HIS A 97 1.40 3.14 -27.92
CA HIS A 97 0.81 2.08 -28.75
C HIS A 97 -0.71 2.07 -28.72
N LYS A 98 -1.33 2.92 -27.94
CA LYS A 98 -2.78 3.02 -27.90
C LYS A 98 -3.24 3.89 -29.08
N ALA A 99 -3.90 3.26 -30.00
CA ALA A 99 -4.43 3.93 -31.19
C ALA A 99 -5.90 4.28 -31.00
#